data_75a1468c8e357a670b8e6dcf21f03441
#
_entry.id   75a1468c8e357a670b8e6dcf21f03441
#
_cell.length_a   1.000
_cell.length_b   1.000
_cell.length_c   1.000
_cell.angle_alpha   90.00
_cell.angle_beta   90.00
_cell.angle_gamma   90.00
#
_symmetry.space_group_name_H-M   'P 1'
#
loop_
_entity.id
_entity.type
_entity.pdbx_description
1 polymer ?
#
loop_
_entity_poly.entity_id
_entity_poly.type
_entity_poly.pdbx_seq_one_letter_code
_entity_poly.pdbx_strand_id
1 'polypeptide(L)'
;DSSLRETKMHGTVGFPVGVYLDDFSDFKNGYICWHWHEEIQISWIIEGEFLCQMEGRTMRLHPGELIFVNRGVLHQIYPVQKGYGRLYAFLWDPEFISGGADSAVYQEAFDSMLKSGPRCLTLAETLPAPGRRTVGDALREIVTLYTQHPAYYHLQVKILLSQIWLLLCRQEG
;
A
#
# COMPACT_ATOMS: atom_id res chain seq x y z
N ASP A 1 -14.26 -14.45 -9.86
CA ASP A 1 -15.48 -13.82 -9.36
C ASP A 1 -15.76 -12.58 -10.18
N SER A 2 -17.04 -12.39 -10.61
CA SER A 2 -17.48 -11.24 -11.41
C SER A 2 -17.37 -9.90 -10.65
N SER A 3 -17.18 -9.93 -9.32
CA SER A 3 -17.02 -8.74 -8.47
C SER A 3 -15.62 -8.10 -8.56
N LEU A 4 -14.62 -8.77 -9.14
CA LEU A 4 -13.21 -8.38 -9.15
C LEU A 4 -12.61 -8.16 -7.75
N ARG A 5 -13.30 -8.62 -6.70
CA ARG A 5 -12.77 -8.58 -5.35
C ARG A 5 -11.65 -9.59 -5.19
N GLU A 6 -10.52 -9.14 -4.69
CA GLU A 6 -9.45 -10.05 -4.29
C GLU A 6 -9.91 -10.86 -3.06
N THR A 7 -9.80 -12.18 -3.14
CA THR A 7 -10.22 -13.09 -2.07
C THR A 7 -9.05 -13.56 -1.22
N LYS A 8 -7.82 -13.18 -1.58
CA LYS A 8 -6.63 -13.50 -0.82
C LYS A 8 -6.63 -12.74 0.51
N MET A 9 -6.47 -13.46 1.61
CA MET A 9 -6.22 -12.84 2.89
C MET A 9 -4.75 -12.41 2.99
N HIS A 10 -4.50 -11.14 3.30
CA HIS A 10 -3.17 -10.60 3.50
C HIS A 10 -2.77 -10.69 4.97
N GLY A 11 -1.67 -11.43 5.24
CA GLY A 11 -1.25 -11.71 6.61
C GLY A 11 -2.11 -12.78 7.30
N THR A 12 -2.37 -12.59 8.58
CA THR A 12 -3.18 -13.49 9.43
C THR A 12 -4.23 -12.70 10.17
N VAL A 13 -5.21 -13.38 10.79
CA VAL A 13 -6.25 -12.72 11.62
C VAL A 13 -5.63 -11.89 12.74
N GLY A 14 -4.56 -12.36 13.39
CA GLY A 14 -3.88 -11.64 14.46
C GLY A 14 -2.86 -10.60 13.99
N PHE A 15 -2.47 -10.67 12.73
CA PHE A 15 -1.52 -9.75 12.10
C PHE A 15 -1.90 -9.55 10.61
N PRO A 16 -2.91 -8.72 10.33
CA PRO A 16 -3.45 -8.53 9.00
C PRO A 16 -2.59 -7.56 8.18
N VAL A 17 -1.33 -7.94 7.98
CA VAL A 17 -0.34 -7.18 7.19
C VAL A 17 0.32 -8.14 6.21
N GLY A 18 0.31 -7.78 4.93
CA GLY A 18 1.01 -8.48 3.86
C GLY A 18 2.14 -7.62 3.29
N VAL A 19 3.31 -8.23 3.12
CA VAL A 19 4.47 -7.62 2.45
C VAL A 19 4.94 -8.58 1.37
N TYR A 20 4.88 -8.16 0.12
CA TYR A 20 5.19 -8.99 -1.04
C TYR A 20 6.22 -8.29 -1.92
N LEU A 21 7.21 -9.05 -2.37
CA LEU A 21 8.06 -8.66 -3.49
C LEU A 21 7.48 -9.34 -4.73
N ASP A 22 6.83 -8.55 -5.57
CA ASP A 22 6.27 -9.02 -6.83
C ASP A 22 7.31 -8.85 -7.94
N ASP A 23 7.77 -9.98 -8.51
CA ASP A 23 8.57 -10.02 -9.72
C ASP A 23 7.66 -10.36 -10.90
N PHE A 24 7.53 -9.44 -11.83
CA PHE A 24 6.57 -9.57 -12.93
C PHE A 24 6.99 -10.60 -14.00
N SER A 25 8.22 -11.10 -13.93
CA SER A 25 8.65 -12.26 -14.73
C SER A 25 7.94 -13.56 -14.29
N ASP A 26 7.52 -13.64 -13.02
CA ASP A 26 6.83 -14.81 -12.46
C ASP A 26 5.33 -14.84 -12.75
N PHE A 27 4.76 -13.71 -13.16
CA PHE A 27 3.34 -13.63 -13.47
C PHE A 27 3.02 -14.20 -14.86
N LYS A 28 2.16 -15.19 -14.92
CA LYS A 28 1.77 -15.87 -16.18
C LYS A 28 1.37 -14.91 -17.30
N ASN A 29 0.66 -13.83 -16.94
CA ASN A 29 0.23 -12.79 -17.88
C ASN A 29 1.19 -11.60 -17.91
N GLY A 30 2.18 -11.54 -17.02
CA GLY A 30 3.12 -10.42 -16.88
C GLY A 30 2.52 -9.15 -16.29
N TYR A 31 1.34 -9.23 -15.63
CA TYR A 31 0.66 -8.10 -14.99
C TYR A 31 -0.33 -8.56 -13.91
N ILE A 32 -0.72 -7.62 -13.03
CA ILE A 32 -1.80 -7.80 -12.05
C ILE A 32 -3.09 -7.24 -12.64
N CYS A 33 -4.10 -8.11 -12.79
CA CYS A 33 -5.40 -7.76 -13.36
C CYS A 33 -6.17 -6.76 -12.50
N TRP A 34 -7.24 -6.19 -13.07
CA TRP A 34 -8.21 -5.40 -12.35
C TRP A 34 -8.73 -6.14 -11.11
N HIS A 35 -8.57 -5.50 -9.93
CA HIS A 35 -9.04 -6.02 -8.65
C HIS A 35 -9.27 -4.87 -7.66
N TRP A 36 -9.94 -5.18 -6.57
CA TRP A 36 -10.08 -4.31 -5.41
C TRP A 36 -10.04 -5.16 -4.13
N HIS A 37 -9.65 -4.57 -3.03
CA HIS A 37 -9.52 -5.20 -1.71
C HIS A 37 -9.89 -4.23 -0.60
N GLU A 38 -10.12 -4.74 0.60
CA GLU A 38 -10.49 -3.96 1.79
C GLU A 38 -9.29 -3.34 2.50
N GLU A 39 -8.10 -3.79 2.17
CA GLU A 39 -6.86 -3.28 2.73
C GLU A 39 -6.46 -1.95 2.11
N ILE A 40 -5.70 -1.17 2.87
CA ILE A 40 -4.90 -0.06 2.35
C ILE A 40 -3.64 -0.66 1.72
N GLN A 41 -3.20 -0.11 0.60
CA GLN A 41 -1.99 -0.55 -0.08
C GLN A 41 -1.03 0.60 -0.32
N ILE A 42 0.27 0.34 -0.10
CA ILE A 42 1.36 1.13 -0.69
C ILE A 42 2.18 0.20 -1.55
N SER A 43 2.42 0.59 -2.81
CA SER A 43 3.38 -0.09 -3.67
C SER A 43 4.62 0.77 -3.86
N TRP A 44 5.79 0.12 -3.80
CA TRP A 44 7.10 0.74 -3.98
C TRP A 44 7.79 0.13 -5.18
N ILE A 45 8.01 0.95 -6.21
CA ILE A 45 8.66 0.50 -7.45
C ILE A 45 10.16 0.33 -7.20
N ILE A 46 10.67 -0.87 -7.44
CA ILE A 46 12.07 -1.23 -7.23
C ILE A 46 12.84 -1.24 -8.55
N GLU A 47 12.23 -1.81 -9.59
CA GLU A 47 12.86 -1.97 -10.90
C GLU A 47 11.82 -1.92 -12.01
N GLY A 48 12.17 -1.34 -13.15
CA GLY A 48 11.26 -1.17 -14.27
C GLY A 48 10.29 0.00 -14.08
N GLU A 49 9.55 0.31 -15.13
CA GLU A 49 8.49 1.33 -15.11
C GLU A 49 7.12 0.64 -15.10
N PHE A 50 6.19 1.22 -14.38
CA PHE A 50 4.83 0.68 -14.24
C PHE A 50 3.76 1.69 -14.63
N LEU A 51 2.62 1.17 -15.07
CA LEU A 51 1.38 1.93 -15.18
C LEU A 51 0.40 1.39 -14.13
N CYS A 52 -0.10 2.29 -13.28
CA CYS A 52 -1.21 2.01 -12.39
C CYS A 52 -2.46 2.68 -12.94
N GLN A 53 -3.48 1.88 -13.17
CA GLN A 53 -4.76 2.35 -13.69
C GLN A 53 -5.88 2.16 -12.67
N MET A 54 -6.74 3.14 -12.59
CA MET A 54 -8.03 3.10 -11.94
C MET A 54 -9.03 3.83 -12.80
N GLU A 55 -10.30 3.85 -12.40
CA GLU A 55 -11.35 4.55 -13.13
C GLU A 55 -10.98 6.03 -13.37
N GLY A 56 -10.88 6.39 -14.64
CA GLY A 56 -10.62 7.77 -15.09
C GLY A 56 -9.19 8.28 -14.92
N ARG A 57 -8.25 7.45 -14.43
CA ARG A 57 -6.86 7.89 -14.22
C ARG A 57 -5.85 6.79 -14.53
N THR A 58 -4.74 7.18 -15.17
CA THR A 58 -3.54 6.33 -15.34
C THR A 58 -2.33 7.10 -14.84
N MET A 59 -1.53 6.46 -14.00
CA MET A 59 -0.29 7.03 -13.46
C MET A 59 0.89 6.19 -13.92
N ARG A 60 1.95 6.87 -14.39
CA ARG A 60 3.23 6.23 -14.72
C ARG A 60 4.15 6.35 -13.52
N LEU A 61 4.76 5.23 -13.15
CA LEU A 61 5.59 5.09 -11.95
C LEU A 61 6.98 4.62 -12.35
N HIS A 62 7.99 5.20 -11.70
CA HIS A 62 9.40 4.93 -11.95
C HIS A 62 10.07 4.31 -10.71
N PRO A 63 11.25 3.69 -10.85
CA PRO A 63 11.98 3.15 -9.71
C PRO A 63 12.19 4.21 -8.61
N GLY A 64 11.93 3.81 -7.37
CA GLY A 64 11.97 4.66 -6.18
C GLY A 64 10.65 5.37 -5.86
N GLU A 65 9.67 5.38 -6.77
CA GLU A 65 8.37 5.99 -6.51
C GLU A 65 7.46 5.09 -5.69
N LEU A 66 6.58 5.75 -4.96
CA LEU A 66 5.61 5.15 -4.05
C LEU A 66 4.21 5.56 -4.49
N ILE A 67 3.29 4.60 -4.53
CA ILE A 67 1.88 4.84 -4.80
C ILE A 67 1.02 4.31 -3.66
N PHE A 68 0.08 5.13 -3.21
CA PHE A 68 -0.95 4.78 -2.24
C PHE A 68 -2.24 4.41 -2.98
N VAL A 69 -2.88 3.33 -2.55
CA VAL A 69 -4.21 2.90 -3.01
C VAL A 69 -5.10 2.71 -1.78
N ASN A 70 -6.22 3.42 -1.75
CA ASN A 70 -7.19 3.34 -0.66
C ASN A 70 -8.01 2.05 -0.76
N ARG A 71 -8.65 1.67 0.36
CA ARG A 71 -9.54 0.50 0.41
C ARG A 71 -10.67 0.62 -0.63
N GLY A 72 -11.08 -0.50 -1.18
CA GLY A 72 -12.21 -0.59 -2.11
C GLY A 72 -11.99 0.05 -3.49
N VAL A 73 -10.79 0.52 -3.79
CA VAL A 73 -10.47 1.11 -5.10
C VAL A 73 -10.20 0.04 -6.13
N LEU A 74 -11.01 0.01 -7.21
CA LEU A 74 -10.75 -0.84 -8.36
C LEU A 74 -9.54 -0.33 -9.12
N HIS A 75 -8.50 -1.14 -9.21
CA HIS A 75 -7.24 -0.78 -9.85
C HIS A 75 -6.56 -1.97 -10.50
N GLN A 76 -5.61 -1.68 -11.37
CA GLN A 76 -4.62 -2.64 -11.89
C GLN A 76 -3.24 -2.00 -11.96
N ILE A 77 -2.21 -2.83 -11.87
CA ILE A 77 -0.82 -2.39 -12.06
C ILE A 77 -0.10 -3.34 -13.01
N TYR A 78 0.62 -2.79 -13.97
CA TYR A 78 1.37 -3.58 -14.93
C TYR A 78 2.66 -2.86 -15.37
N PRO A 79 3.72 -3.63 -15.67
CA PRO A 79 4.96 -3.06 -16.15
C PRO A 79 4.79 -2.54 -17.59
N VAL A 80 5.45 -1.43 -17.90
CA VAL A 80 5.48 -0.87 -19.27
C VAL A 80 6.11 -1.87 -20.23
N GLN A 81 7.18 -2.53 -19.82
CA GLN A 81 7.77 -3.67 -20.53
C GLN A 81 7.21 -4.97 -19.95
N LYS A 82 6.38 -5.66 -20.72
CA LYS A 82 5.71 -6.89 -20.27
C LYS A 82 6.69 -7.89 -19.67
N GLY A 83 6.35 -8.37 -18.46
CA GLY A 83 7.14 -9.37 -17.74
C GLY A 83 8.48 -8.85 -17.19
N TYR A 84 8.69 -7.52 -17.15
CA TYR A 84 9.89 -6.93 -16.58
C TYR A 84 9.55 -5.86 -15.56
N GLY A 85 10.03 -6.05 -14.35
CA GLY A 85 9.93 -5.10 -13.27
C GLY A 85 9.63 -5.77 -11.94
N ARG A 86 9.97 -5.08 -10.87
CA ARG A 86 9.75 -5.52 -9.49
C ARG A 86 9.21 -4.40 -8.64
N LEU A 87 8.28 -4.71 -7.77
CA LEU A 87 7.77 -3.80 -6.76
C LEU A 87 7.56 -4.51 -5.44
N TYR A 88 7.63 -3.78 -4.35
CA TYR A 88 7.05 -4.22 -3.08
C TYR A 88 5.61 -3.77 -2.98
N ALA A 89 4.72 -4.66 -2.53
CA ALA A 89 3.37 -4.34 -2.14
C ALA A 89 3.21 -4.52 -0.63
N PHE A 90 2.77 -3.46 0.05
CA PHE A 90 2.46 -3.43 1.48
C PHE A 90 0.96 -3.27 1.62
N LEU A 91 0.28 -4.27 2.17
CA LEU A 91 -1.15 -4.26 2.37
C LEU A 91 -1.46 -4.46 3.86
N TRP A 92 -2.38 -3.68 4.40
CA TRP A 92 -2.84 -3.86 5.79
C TRP A 92 -4.30 -3.48 5.96
N ASP A 93 -4.96 -4.21 6.85
CA ASP A 93 -6.29 -3.83 7.30
C ASP A 93 -6.20 -2.52 8.11
N PRO A 94 -6.97 -1.48 7.75
CA PRO A 94 -6.99 -0.23 8.50
C PRO A 94 -7.25 -0.42 10.01
N GLU A 95 -8.09 -1.38 10.38
CA GLU A 95 -8.43 -1.67 11.78
C GLU A 95 -7.23 -2.18 12.60
N PHE A 96 -6.21 -2.72 11.94
CA PHE A 96 -4.97 -3.10 12.62
C PHE A 96 -4.30 -1.94 13.34
N ILE A 97 -4.40 -0.73 12.77
CA ILE A 97 -3.84 0.50 13.37
C ILE A 97 -4.90 1.20 14.21
N SER A 98 -6.05 1.43 13.62
CA SER A 98 -7.08 2.28 14.20
C SER A 98 -7.85 1.64 15.36
N GLY A 99 -7.84 0.32 15.47
CA GLY A 99 -8.83 -0.39 16.27
C GLY A 99 -10.19 -0.41 15.55
N GLY A 100 -11.25 -0.73 16.23
CA GLY A 100 -12.59 -0.75 15.63
C GLY A 100 -13.13 0.65 15.33
N ALA A 101 -14.25 0.71 14.59
CA ALA A 101 -14.90 1.96 14.19
C ALA A 101 -15.29 2.89 15.34
N ASP A 102 -15.44 2.36 16.55
CA ASP A 102 -15.76 3.13 17.77
C ASP A 102 -14.51 3.73 18.45
N SER A 103 -13.30 3.43 17.95
CA SER A 103 -12.08 3.98 18.55
C SER A 103 -11.91 5.46 18.22
N ALA A 104 -11.35 6.23 19.15
CA ALA A 104 -11.00 7.63 18.90
C ALA A 104 -10.02 7.78 17.75
N VAL A 105 -9.07 6.85 17.60
CA VAL A 105 -8.10 6.85 16.51
C VAL A 105 -8.79 6.67 15.16
N TYR A 106 -9.79 5.76 15.09
CA TYR A 106 -10.55 5.59 13.85
C TYR A 106 -11.32 6.86 13.48
N GLN A 107 -12.06 7.43 14.43
CA GLN A 107 -12.88 8.63 14.21
C GLN A 107 -12.04 9.84 13.79
N GLU A 108 -10.87 10.02 14.40
CA GLU A 108 -10.01 11.17 14.15
C GLU A 108 -9.20 11.04 12.85
N ALA A 109 -8.64 9.86 12.57
CA ALA A 109 -7.59 9.71 11.57
C ALA A 109 -7.95 8.75 10.40
N PHE A 110 -9.04 8.00 10.47
CA PHE A 110 -9.38 7.01 9.44
C PHE A 110 -10.72 7.25 8.78
N ASP A 111 -11.73 7.67 9.49
CA ASP A 111 -13.11 7.73 8.98
C ASP A 111 -13.21 8.59 7.71
N SER A 112 -12.72 9.83 7.76
CA SER A 112 -12.72 10.74 6.61
C SER A 112 -11.84 10.21 5.47
N MET A 113 -10.60 9.80 5.80
CA MET A 113 -9.61 9.34 4.82
C MET A 113 -10.10 8.10 4.05
N LEU A 114 -10.75 7.16 4.73
CA LEU A 114 -11.28 5.93 4.11
C LEU A 114 -12.55 6.17 3.29
N LYS A 115 -13.40 7.12 3.69
CA LYS A 115 -14.69 7.40 3.03
C LYS A 115 -14.58 8.42 1.91
N SER A 116 -13.83 9.49 2.15
CA SER A 116 -13.81 10.69 1.30
C SER A 116 -12.41 11.12 0.87
N GLY A 117 -11.37 10.47 1.38
CA GLY A 117 -9.98 10.75 1.04
C GLY A 117 -9.61 10.31 -0.38
N PRO A 118 -8.37 10.55 -0.79
CA PRO A 118 -7.91 10.20 -2.13
C PRO A 118 -8.04 8.70 -2.38
N ARG A 119 -8.55 8.36 -3.54
CA ARG A 119 -8.71 6.95 -3.94
C ARG A 119 -7.34 6.31 -4.22
N CYS A 120 -6.48 7.07 -4.89
CA CYS A 120 -5.12 6.67 -5.20
C CYS A 120 -4.29 7.92 -5.53
N LEU A 121 -3.03 7.92 -5.10
CA LEU A 121 -2.11 9.01 -5.34
C LEU A 121 -0.67 8.53 -5.31
N THR A 122 0.19 9.19 -6.08
CA THR A 122 1.62 9.03 -5.89
C THR A 122 2.06 9.85 -4.66
N LEU A 123 2.98 9.31 -3.87
CA LEU A 123 3.47 10.05 -2.71
C LEU A 123 4.26 11.30 -3.11
N ALA A 124 4.72 11.38 -4.36
CA ALA A 124 5.36 12.58 -4.91
C ALA A 124 4.40 13.76 -5.04
N GLU A 125 3.11 13.49 -5.30
CA GLU A 125 2.07 14.53 -5.39
C GLU A 125 1.65 15.07 -4.01
N THR A 126 1.84 14.25 -2.97
CA THR A 126 1.28 14.53 -1.63
C THR A 126 2.34 14.94 -0.63
N LEU A 127 3.48 14.26 -0.61
CA LEU A 127 4.50 14.46 0.43
C LEU A 127 5.70 15.23 -0.10
N PRO A 128 6.22 16.19 0.66
CA PRO A 128 7.52 16.82 0.38
C PRO A 128 8.65 15.77 0.48
N ALA A 129 9.80 16.05 -0.12
CA ALA A 129 10.93 15.12 -0.17
C ALA A 129 11.35 14.51 1.18
N PRO A 130 11.38 15.28 2.31
CA PRO A 130 11.65 14.68 3.62
C PRO A 130 10.61 13.63 4.04
N GLY A 131 9.31 13.92 3.82
CA GLY A 131 8.23 12.98 4.14
C GLY A 131 8.31 11.70 3.32
N ARG A 132 8.59 11.80 2.02
CA ARG A 132 8.79 10.63 1.15
C ARG A 132 9.97 9.77 1.61
N ARG A 133 11.08 10.37 2.05
CA ARG A 133 12.21 9.63 2.62
C ARG A 133 11.81 8.90 3.89
N THR A 134 11.10 9.57 4.79
CA THR A 134 10.60 8.94 6.02
C THR A 134 9.73 7.73 5.73
N VAL A 135 8.81 7.83 4.76
CA VAL A 135 7.99 6.68 4.34
C VAL A 135 8.88 5.57 3.74
N GLY A 136 9.79 5.90 2.84
CA GLY A 136 10.69 4.93 2.23
C GLY A 136 11.59 4.21 3.26
N ASP A 137 12.10 4.94 4.27
CA ASP A 137 12.90 4.35 5.35
C ASP A 137 12.04 3.40 6.20
N ALA A 138 10.83 3.82 6.57
CA ALA A 138 9.89 2.97 7.30
C ALA A 138 9.52 1.70 6.54
N LEU A 139 9.28 1.79 5.22
CA LEU A 139 8.98 0.62 4.39
C LEU A 139 10.17 -0.34 4.30
N ARG A 140 11.40 0.16 4.18
CA ARG A 140 12.60 -0.69 4.22
C ARG A 140 12.73 -1.43 5.53
N GLU A 141 12.48 -0.75 6.64
CA GLU A 141 12.50 -1.37 7.97
C GLU A 141 11.39 -2.41 8.11
N ILE A 142 10.18 -2.14 7.61
CA ILE A 142 9.08 -3.12 7.59
C ILE A 142 9.48 -4.38 6.82
N VAL A 143 10.13 -4.27 5.65
CA VAL A 143 10.65 -5.43 4.90
C VAL A 143 11.60 -6.24 5.75
N THR A 144 12.53 -5.59 6.44
CA THR A 144 13.51 -6.26 7.31
C THR A 144 12.82 -6.98 8.47
N LEU A 145 11.92 -6.31 9.17
CA LEU A 145 11.15 -6.88 10.29
C LEU A 145 10.29 -8.07 9.84
N TYR A 146 9.62 -7.92 8.70
CA TYR A 146 8.74 -8.94 8.13
C TYR A 146 9.51 -10.17 7.62
N THR A 147 10.76 -10.02 7.26
CA THR A 147 11.64 -11.11 6.80
C THR A 147 12.32 -11.83 7.97
N GLN A 148 12.77 -11.08 8.98
CA GLN A 148 13.61 -11.62 10.07
C GLN A 148 12.81 -12.06 11.30
N HIS A 149 11.58 -11.56 11.47
CA HIS A 149 10.71 -11.83 12.61
C HIS A 149 11.40 -11.66 13.99
N PRO A 150 12.08 -10.53 14.27
CA PRO A 150 12.69 -10.33 15.57
C PRO A 150 11.63 -10.21 16.68
N ALA A 151 12.06 -10.24 17.93
CA ALA A 151 11.13 -10.03 19.04
C ALA A 151 10.34 -8.72 18.86
N TYR A 152 9.03 -8.78 19.12
CA TYR A 152 8.10 -7.63 19.03
C TYR A 152 7.93 -7.05 17.60
N TYR A 153 8.29 -7.77 16.53
CA TYR A 153 8.21 -7.23 15.17
C TYR A 153 6.78 -6.81 14.78
N HIS A 154 5.74 -7.48 15.24
CA HIS A 154 4.36 -7.06 15.00
C HIS A 154 4.07 -5.64 15.52
N LEU A 155 4.54 -5.36 16.74
CA LEU A 155 4.39 -4.02 17.34
C LEU A 155 5.23 -2.98 16.60
N GLN A 156 6.46 -3.33 16.22
CA GLN A 156 7.34 -2.44 15.46
C GLN A 156 6.73 -2.09 14.10
N VAL A 157 6.22 -3.09 13.36
CA VAL A 157 5.51 -2.86 12.09
C VAL A 157 4.28 -1.98 12.28
N LYS A 158 3.49 -2.21 13.34
CA LYS A 158 2.33 -1.37 13.66
C LYS A 158 2.72 0.10 13.90
N ILE A 159 3.80 0.34 14.62
CA ILE A 159 4.33 1.69 14.86
C ILE A 159 4.73 2.37 13.54
N LEU A 160 5.48 1.67 12.69
CA LEU A 160 5.93 2.21 11.40
C LEU A 160 4.76 2.51 10.46
N LEU A 161 3.79 1.61 10.34
CA LEU A 161 2.57 1.85 9.57
C LEU A 161 1.75 3.02 10.12
N SER A 162 1.69 3.17 11.45
CA SER A 162 1.02 4.31 12.10
C SER A 162 1.72 5.64 11.79
N GLN A 163 3.05 5.66 11.76
CA GLN A 163 3.83 6.84 11.35
C GLN A 163 3.59 7.21 9.90
N ILE A 164 3.58 6.24 9.00
CA ILE A 164 3.25 6.44 7.58
C ILE A 164 1.85 7.03 7.44
N TRP A 165 0.85 6.42 8.11
CA TRP A 165 -0.53 6.89 8.07
C TRP A 165 -0.67 8.32 8.56
N LEU A 166 -0.03 8.65 9.69
CA LEU A 166 -0.04 10.01 10.25
C LEU A 166 0.54 11.04 9.27
N LEU A 167 1.60 10.69 8.52
CA LEU A 167 2.16 11.56 7.51
C LEU A 167 1.17 11.80 6.36
N LEU A 168 0.43 10.79 5.94
CA LEU A 168 -0.59 10.93 4.89
C LEU A 168 -1.76 11.82 5.36
N CYS A 169 -2.26 11.62 6.57
CA CYS A 169 -3.35 12.41 7.14
C CYS A 169 -3.02 13.91 7.25
N ARG A 170 -1.78 14.26 7.58
CA ARG A 170 -1.35 15.66 7.76
C ARG A 170 -1.32 16.48 6.46
N GLN A 171 -1.46 15.85 5.31
CA GLN A 171 -1.46 16.55 4.02
C GLN A 171 -2.87 16.92 3.54
N GLU A 172 -3.91 16.44 4.22
CA GLU A 172 -5.30 16.76 3.90
C GLU A 172 -5.85 17.98 4.68
N GLY A 173 -5.05 18.60 5.56
CA GLY A 173 -5.42 19.76 6.39
C GLY A 173 -5.13 21.11 5.78
#